data_46b4f8f3949f7bbc18236123bc5bda30
#
_entry.id   46b4f8f3949f7bbc18236123bc5bda30
#
_cell.length_a   1.000
_cell.length_b   1.000
_cell.length_c   1.000
_cell.angle_alpha   90.00
_cell.angle_beta   90.00
_cell.angle_gamma   90.00
#
_symmetry.space_group_name_H-M   'P 1'
#
loop_
_entity.id
_entity.type
_entity.pdbx_description
1 polymer ?
#
loop_
_entity_poly.entity_id
_entity_poly.type
_entity_poly.pdbx_seq_one_letter_code
_entity_poly.pdbx_strand_id
1 'polypeptide(L)'
;MRIELFDAAEDPAAARALYEIYLAGAPDDVPGGPPMSPVVFGGLMVQGWCCEPREMWLASPGSGAPARAGTTAGPGPAGGPVVGGYVLELPDRENQDRAGIWLLVAPGQRRAGIGTALLRHAGARARHLGRIMVTGEAMDGTAGSGFGRAVGATAKLTEARRTLDVRAIPVGRLGELRSSVKAASAGYSLLDWSGPMPGAYLDAVARLNEAMHDAPHGAGLEAQRWDAERVRATERRALSQGLRHYSVAAKDERTGELAGLTELSVDPAHPGWGHQELTVVARAHRGHRLGLLLKVAMLELLAEREPQLEAIETYNAETNAHMVGINEMLGYRVTGRLAFWQMPAAAVGGAPGSRVPLSGDPVSGL
;
A
#
# COMPACT_ATOMS: atom_id res chain seq x y z
N MET A 1 -17.22 -3.68 -25.43
CA MET A 1 -15.99 -3.78 -24.63
C MET A 1 -15.81 -5.23 -24.26
N ARG A 2 -14.63 -5.78 -24.44
CA ARG A 2 -14.21 -7.13 -24.07
C ARG A 2 -13.35 -7.02 -22.83
N ILE A 3 -13.55 -7.88 -21.83
CA ILE A 3 -12.77 -7.94 -20.60
C ILE A 3 -12.24 -9.37 -20.49
N GLU A 4 -10.92 -9.54 -20.40
CA GLU A 4 -10.24 -10.82 -20.47
C GLU A 4 -9.28 -10.99 -19.32
N LEU A 5 -9.25 -12.20 -18.77
CA LEU A 5 -8.27 -12.63 -17.77
C LEU A 5 -6.90 -12.81 -18.45
N PHE A 6 -5.85 -12.41 -17.75
CA PHE A 6 -4.47 -12.69 -18.17
C PHE A 6 -3.60 -13.04 -16.95
N ASP A 7 -2.50 -13.72 -17.21
CA ASP A 7 -1.44 -13.97 -16.24
C ASP A 7 -0.20 -13.14 -16.62
N ALA A 8 0.32 -12.35 -15.68
CA ALA A 8 1.46 -11.47 -15.94
C ALA A 8 2.77 -12.22 -16.21
N ALA A 9 2.91 -13.44 -15.69
CA ALA A 9 4.09 -14.27 -15.93
C ALA A 9 4.05 -14.92 -17.32
N GLU A 10 2.85 -15.26 -17.82
CA GLU A 10 2.65 -15.90 -19.12
C GLU A 10 2.45 -14.88 -20.25
N ASP A 11 1.88 -13.69 -19.94
CA ASP A 11 1.65 -12.62 -20.91
C ASP A 11 2.30 -11.28 -20.45
N PRO A 12 3.61 -11.13 -20.60
CA PRO A 12 4.31 -9.91 -20.24
C PRO A 12 3.89 -8.69 -21.11
N ALA A 13 3.33 -8.91 -22.30
CA ALA A 13 2.83 -7.83 -23.14
C ALA A 13 1.56 -7.22 -22.55
N ALA A 14 0.65 -8.04 -22.02
CA ALA A 14 -0.53 -7.61 -21.30
C ALA A 14 -0.16 -6.84 -20.02
N ALA A 15 0.80 -7.35 -19.24
CA ALA A 15 1.30 -6.68 -18.05
C ALA A 15 1.92 -5.31 -18.40
N ARG A 16 2.69 -5.22 -19.48
CA ARG A 16 3.26 -3.97 -19.99
C ARG A 16 2.18 -2.98 -20.42
N ALA A 17 1.15 -3.43 -21.12
CA ALA A 17 0.04 -2.55 -21.51
C ALA A 17 -0.67 -1.95 -20.29
N LEU A 18 -0.86 -2.73 -19.22
CA LEU A 18 -1.43 -2.24 -17.97
C LEU A 18 -0.49 -1.24 -17.27
N TYR A 19 0.84 -1.50 -17.32
CA TYR A 19 1.84 -0.58 -16.80
C TYR A 19 1.84 0.77 -17.54
N GLU A 20 1.72 0.77 -18.85
CA GLU A 20 1.66 2.01 -19.64
C GLU A 20 0.43 2.86 -19.28
N ILE A 21 -0.73 2.21 -19.00
CA ILE A 21 -1.93 2.90 -18.49
C ILE A 21 -1.68 3.48 -17.10
N TYR A 22 -1.07 2.69 -16.21
CA TYR A 22 -0.68 3.15 -14.88
C TYR A 22 0.24 4.37 -14.97
N LEU A 23 1.32 4.27 -15.75
CA LEU A 23 2.32 5.33 -15.89
C LEU A 23 1.71 6.63 -16.44
N ALA A 24 0.81 6.51 -17.43
CA ALA A 24 0.11 7.67 -17.99
C ALA A 24 -0.84 8.35 -16.99
N GLY A 25 -1.40 7.60 -16.04
CA GLY A 25 -2.32 8.12 -15.02
C GLY A 25 -1.64 8.56 -13.72
N ALA A 26 -0.45 8.06 -13.42
CA ALA A 26 0.21 8.23 -12.13
C ALA A 26 0.39 9.69 -11.68
N PRO A 27 0.74 10.66 -12.54
CA PRO A 27 0.88 12.06 -12.11
C PRO A 27 -0.40 12.66 -11.53
N ASP A 28 -1.57 12.22 -12.03
CA ASP A 28 -2.88 12.69 -11.58
C ASP A 28 -3.46 11.83 -10.45
N ASP A 29 -3.15 10.54 -10.44
CA ASP A 29 -3.73 9.57 -9.51
C ASP A 29 -2.94 9.46 -8.20
N VAL A 30 -1.62 9.67 -8.24
CA VAL A 30 -0.73 9.67 -7.07
C VAL A 30 0.24 10.86 -7.17
N PRO A 31 -0.25 12.10 -7.05
CA PRO A 31 0.58 13.28 -7.25
C PRO A 31 1.67 13.40 -6.17
N GLY A 32 2.83 13.96 -6.54
CA GLY A 32 3.88 14.36 -5.61
C GLY A 32 4.85 13.25 -5.16
N GLY A 33 4.94 12.16 -5.93
CA GLY A 33 5.97 11.13 -5.82
C GLY A 33 6.29 10.54 -7.18
N PRO A 34 7.39 9.77 -7.32
CA PRO A 34 7.68 9.06 -8.56
C PRO A 34 6.65 7.93 -8.78
N PRO A 35 6.32 7.60 -10.03
CA PRO A 35 5.56 6.39 -10.32
C PRO A 35 6.40 5.16 -9.99
N MET A 36 5.74 4.02 -9.73
CA MET A 36 6.45 2.74 -9.62
C MET A 36 7.27 2.47 -10.88
N SER A 37 8.50 1.96 -10.71
CA SER A 37 9.30 1.52 -11.85
C SER A 37 8.70 0.28 -12.51
N PRO A 38 9.11 -0.05 -13.77
CA PRO A 38 8.65 -1.27 -14.42
C PRO A 38 8.95 -2.54 -13.62
N VAL A 39 10.07 -2.56 -12.88
CA VAL A 39 10.48 -3.72 -12.08
C VAL A 39 9.57 -3.86 -10.86
N VAL A 40 9.29 -2.77 -10.14
CA VAL A 40 8.38 -2.77 -8.99
C VAL A 40 6.97 -3.16 -9.42
N PHE A 41 6.47 -2.56 -10.51
CA PHE A 41 5.15 -2.88 -11.05
C PHE A 41 5.07 -4.35 -11.50
N GLY A 42 6.06 -4.85 -12.23
CA GLY A 42 6.12 -6.25 -12.67
C GLY A 42 6.14 -7.22 -11.51
N GLY A 43 6.99 -6.98 -10.50
CA GLY A 43 7.03 -7.78 -9.28
C GLY A 43 5.69 -7.78 -8.53
N LEU A 44 5.01 -6.63 -8.48
CA LEU A 44 3.67 -6.49 -7.90
C LEU A 44 2.63 -7.32 -8.69
N MET A 45 2.68 -7.31 -10.02
CA MET A 45 1.78 -8.12 -10.85
C MET A 45 2.01 -9.61 -10.65
N VAL A 46 3.24 -10.04 -10.37
CA VAL A 46 3.58 -11.46 -10.16
C VAL A 46 3.35 -11.90 -8.70
N GLN A 47 3.59 -11.07 -7.69
CA GLN A 47 3.54 -11.46 -6.27
C GLN A 47 2.35 -10.87 -5.49
N GLY A 48 1.65 -9.85 -6.04
CA GLY A 48 0.60 -9.10 -5.34
C GLY A 48 1.13 -8.14 -4.27
N TRP A 49 0.23 -7.40 -3.64
CA TRP A 49 0.57 -6.45 -2.56
C TRP A 49 0.99 -7.16 -1.28
N CYS A 50 0.23 -8.18 -0.87
CA CYS A 50 0.44 -8.91 0.38
C CYS A 50 0.72 -10.40 0.17
N CYS A 51 1.20 -10.80 -1.02
CA CYS A 51 1.38 -12.20 -1.44
C CYS A 51 0.05 -13.00 -1.47
N GLU A 52 -1.08 -12.32 -1.57
CA GLU A 52 -2.40 -12.92 -1.65
C GLU A 52 -2.71 -13.37 -3.09
N PRO A 53 -3.55 -14.39 -3.28
CA PRO A 53 -4.07 -14.76 -4.59
C PRO A 53 -4.76 -13.60 -5.29
N ARG A 54 -4.65 -13.51 -6.61
CA ARG A 54 -5.24 -12.44 -7.40
C ARG A 54 -5.59 -12.87 -8.81
N GLU A 55 -6.44 -12.08 -9.43
CA GLU A 55 -6.77 -12.17 -10.85
C GLU A 55 -6.50 -10.83 -11.52
N MET A 56 -5.99 -10.86 -12.74
CA MET A 56 -5.73 -9.66 -13.53
C MET A 56 -6.56 -9.68 -14.80
N TRP A 57 -7.22 -8.55 -15.08
CA TRP A 57 -8.17 -8.42 -16.17
C TRP A 57 -7.90 -7.18 -17.00
N LEU A 58 -7.89 -7.33 -18.32
CA LEU A 58 -7.72 -6.24 -19.28
C LEU A 58 -9.01 -5.95 -20.03
N ALA A 59 -9.24 -4.68 -20.34
CA ALA A 59 -10.36 -4.22 -21.16
C ALA A 59 -9.85 -3.68 -22.51
N SER A 60 -10.47 -4.17 -23.58
CA SER A 60 -10.28 -3.69 -24.95
C SER A 60 -11.61 -3.23 -25.55
N PRO A 61 -11.62 -2.25 -26.49
CA PRO A 61 -12.82 -1.93 -27.26
C PRO A 61 -13.36 -3.18 -27.94
N GLY A 62 -14.68 -3.31 -28.05
CA GLY A 62 -15.28 -4.36 -28.88
C GLY A 62 -14.95 -4.15 -30.35
N SER A 63 -15.03 -5.22 -31.15
CA SER A 63 -14.85 -5.17 -32.59
C SER A 63 -15.76 -4.10 -33.21
N GLY A 64 -15.17 -3.08 -33.88
CA GLY A 64 -15.88 -2.00 -34.55
C GLY A 64 -16.01 -0.66 -33.84
N ALA A 65 -15.59 -0.55 -32.56
CA ALA A 65 -15.53 0.75 -31.87
C ALA A 65 -14.12 1.34 -31.98
N PRO A 66 -13.92 2.52 -32.59
CA PRO A 66 -12.62 3.17 -32.60
C PRO A 66 -12.23 3.58 -31.17
N ALA A 67 -11.02 3.25 -30.73
CA ALA A 67 -10.42 3.88 -29.56
C ALA A 67 -10.35 5.39 -29.81
N ARG A 68 -10.75 6.20 -28.81
CA ARG A 68 -10.58 7.66 -28.91
C ARG A 68 -9.08 7.96 -29.09
N ALA A 69 -8.75 8.87 -30.01
CA ALA A 69 -7.37 9.28 -30.22
C ALA A 69 -6.76 9.81 -28.91
N GLY A 70 -5.55 9.35 -28.60
CA GLY A 70 -4.77 9.98 -27.53
C GLY A 70 -4.10 9.08 -26.51
N THR A 71 -4.43 7.79 -26.38
CA THR A 71 -3.66 6.85 -25.55
C THR A 71 -4.08 5.42 -25.87
N THR A 72 -3.26 4.75 -26.61
CA THR A 72 -3.32 3.30 -26.74
C THR A 72 -2.10 2.74 -26.04
N ALA A 73 -2.32 2.07 -24.91
CA ALA A 73 -1.37 1.08 -24.43
C ALA A 73 -1.18 0.01 -25.53
N GLY A 74 -0.06 -0.67 -25.52
CA GLY A 74 0.28 -1.70 -26.50
C GLY A 74 -0.83 -2.74 -26.71
N PRO A 75 -0.68 -3.65 -27.67
CA PRO A 75 -1.69 -4.66 -27.96
C PRO A 75 -1.91 -5.58 -26.77
N GLY A 76 -3.17 -5.75 -26.37
CA GLY A 76 -3.58 -6.76 -25.41
C GLY A 76 -3.53 -8.17 -25.99
N PRO A 77 -3.84 -9.22 -25.21
CA PRO A 77 -3.76 -10.64 -25.61
C PRO A 77 -4.47 -10.96 -26.94
N ALA A 78 -5.53 -10.22 -27.26
CA ALA A 78 -6.29 -10.36 -28.51
C ALA A 78 -5.85 -9.40 -29.64
N GLY A 79 -4.70 -8.72 -29.50
CA GLY A 79 -4.14 -7.83 -30.55
C GLY A 79 -4.81 -6.46 -30.67
N GLY A 80 -5.82 -6.14 -29.84
CA GLY A 80 -6.50 -4.84 -29.81
C GLY A 80 -5.90 -3.87 -28.77
N PRO A 81 -6.17 -2.54 -28.89
CA PRO A 81 -5.67 -1.56 -27.90
C PRO A 81 -6.28 -1.81 -26.53
N VAL A 82 -5.46 -1.78 -25.48
CA VAL A 82 -5.93 -1.84 -24.09
C VAL A 82 -6.37 -0.45 -23.64
N VAL A 83 -7.56 -0.34 -23.03
CA VAL A 83 -8.14 0.94 -22.58
C VAL A 83 -8.27 1.02 -21.06
N GLY A 84 -8.08 -0.08 -20.38
CA GLY A 84 -8.12 -0.18 -18.92
C GLY A 84 -7.94 -1.60 -18.45
N GLY A 85 -7.98 -1.80 -17.17
CA GLY A 85 -7.90 -3.12 -16.55
C GLY A 85 -8.07 -3.02 -15.03
N TYR A 86 -8.03 -4.16 -14.37
CA TYR A 86 -8.01 -4.21 -12.92
C TYR A 86 -7.27 -5.45 -12.41
N VAL A 87 -6.76 -5.32 -11.20
CA VAL A 87 -6.30 -6.43 -10.36
C VAL A 87 -7.37 -6.67 -9.29
N LEU A 88 -7.76 -7.91 -9.10
CA LEU A 88 -8.68 -8.35 -8.04
C LEU A 88 -7.90 -9.19 -7.05
N GLU A 89 -7.61 -8.64 -5.89
CA GLU A 89 -6.96 -9.35 -4.79
C GLU A 89 -7.98 -10.16 -4.00
N LEU A 90 -7.61 -11.37 -3.64
CA LEU A 90 -8.50 -12.38 -3.06
C LEU A 90 -7.87 -12.93 -1.78
N PRO A 91 -7.90 -12.19 -0.65
CA PRO A 91 -7.37 -12.66 0.60
C PRO A 91 -7.82 -14.09 0.93
N ASP A 92 -6.88 -14.96 1.31
CA ASP A 92 -7.14 -16.38 1.57
C ASP A 92 -6.82 -16.81 3.01
N ARG A 93 -6.21 -15.93 3.81
CA ARG A 93 -5.92 -16.16 5.24
C ARG A 93 -6.93 -15.45 6.13
N GLU A 94 -6.90 -14.14 6.17
CA GLU A 94 -7.84 -13.27 6.88
C GLU A 94 -8.66 -12.44 5.88
N ASN A 95 -9.75 -11.82 6.32
CA ASN A 95 -10.58 -10.94 5.47
C ASN A 95 -11.10 -11.63 4.20
N GLN A 96 -11.38 -12.92 4.28
CA GLN A 96 -11.83 -13.74 3.14
C GLN A 96 -13.22 -13.35 2.62
N ASP A 97 -13.93 -12.49 3.34
CA ASP A 97 -15.23 -11.96 2.95
C ASP A 97 -15.14 -10.85 1.88
N ARG A 98 -13.93 -10.38 1.57
CA ARG A 98 -13.72 -9.22 0.68
C ARG A 98 -12.77 -9.49 -0.48
N ALA A 99 -12.85 -8.63 -1.50
CA ALA A 99 -11.90 -8.56 -2.60
C ALA A 99 -11.37 -7.13 -2.73
N GLY A 100 -10.05 -6.99 -2.79
CA GLY A 100 -9.40 -5.73 -3.13
C GLY A 100 -9.43 -5.49 -4.64
N ILE A 101 -9.72 -4.26 -5.07
CA ILE A 101 -9.67 -3.89 -6.48
C ILE A 101 -8.70 -2.75 -6.71
N TRP A 102 -7.74 -2.95 -7.61
CA TRP A 102 -6.95 -1.89 -8.20
C TRP A 102 -7.36 -1.71 -9.65
N LEU A 103 -8.09 -0.61 -9.95
CA LEU A 103 -8.74 -0.36 -11.23
C LEU A 103 -8.05 0.80 -11.94
N LEU A 104 -7.65 0.55 -13.18
CA LEU A 104 -6.95 1.50 -14.03
C LEU A 104 -7.75 1.75 -15.32
N VAL A 105 -7.89 3.01 -15.71
CA VAL A 105 -8.45 3.43 -17.01
C VAL A 105 -7.51 4.45 -17.63
N ALA A 106 -7.12 4.21 -18.88
CA ALA A 106 -6.27 5.11 -19.62
C ALA A 106 -6.84 6.55 -19.57
N PRO A 107 -6.03 7.57 -19.24
CA PRO A 107 -6.52 8.94 -19.01
C PRO A 107 -7.43 9.46 -20.14
N GLY A 108 -7.04 9.29 -21.39
CA GLY A 108 -7.82 9.70 -22.57
C GLY A 108 -9.14 8.90 -22.78
N GLN A 109 -9.33 7.79 -22.06
CA GLN A 109 -10.50 6.92 -22.14
C GLN A 109 -11.41 7.05 -20.91
N ARG A 110 -11.05 7.92 -19.93
CA ARG A 110 -11.87 8.19 -18.73
C ARG A 110 -13.18 8.87 -19.14
N ARG A 111 -14.20 8.79 -18.28
CA ARG A 111 -15.56 9.34 -18.47
C ARG A 111 -16.34 8.73 -19.64
N ALA A 112 -15.91 7.60 -20.16
CA ALA A 112 -16.59 6.82 -21.22
C ALA A 112 -17.30 5.56 -20.68
N GLY A 113 -17.50 5.45 -19.36
CA GLY A 113 -18.16 4.30 -18.72
C GLY A 113 -17.27 3.08 -18.49
N ILE A 114 -16.00 3.11 -18.93
CA ILE A 114 -15.07 1.96 -18.84
C ILE A 114 -14.85 1.55 -17.38
N GLY A 115 -14.54 2.51 -16.48
CA GLY A 115 -14.36 2.21 -15.06
C GLY A 115 -15.58 1.57 -14.41
N THR A 116 -16.79 2.04 -14.76
CA THR A 116 -18.05 1.45 -14.27
C THR A 116 -18.25 0.03 -14.79
N ALA A 117 -17.89 -0.24 -16.03
CA ALA A 117 -18.02 -1.57 -16.60
C ALA A 117 -16.99 -2.54 -16.00
N LEU A 118 -15.74 -2.09 -15.79
CA LEU A 118 -14.70 -2.86 -15.09
C LEU A 118 -15.13 -3.18 -13.65
N LEU A 119 -15.62 -2.18 -12.91
CA LEU A 119 -16.10 -2.39 -11.54
C LEU A 119 -17.29 -3.38 -11.49
N ARG A 120 -18.25 -3.29 -12.44
CA ARG A 120 -19.35 -4.26 -12.54
C ARG A 120 -18.86 -5.68 -12.76
N HIS A 121 -17.89 -5.85 -13.65
CA HIS A 121 -17.26 -7.14 -13.92
C HIS A 121 -16.54 -7.67 -12.69
N ALA A 122 -15.71 -6.85 -12.03
CA ALA A 122 -15.00 -7.20 -10.81
C ALA A 122 -15.96 -7.57 -9.67
N GLY A 123 -17.04 -6.80 -9.47
CA GLY A 123 -18.07 -7.11 -8.48
C GLY A 123 -18.83 -8.42 -8.76
N ALA A 124 -19.12 -8.72 -10.03
CA ALA A 124 -19.71 -10.01 -10.41
C ALA A 124 -18.71 -11.16 -10.15
N ARG A 125 -17.42 -10.97 -10.45
CA ARG A 125 -16.38 -11.96 -10.18
C ARG A 125 -16.17 -12.17 -8.69
N ALA A 126 -16.12 -11.09 -7.89
CA ALA A 126 -16.02 -11.17 -6.43
C ALA A 126 -17.17 -12.00 -5.83
N ARG A 127 -18.42 -11.73 -6.23
CA ARG A 127 -19.59 -12.52 -5.78
C ARG A 127 -19.49 -13.99 -6.18
N HIS A 128 -19.07 -14.28 -7.43
CA HIS A 128 -18.86 -15.66 -7.89
C HIS A 128 -17.85 -16.42 -7.03
N LEU A 129 -16.86 -15.70 -6.52
CA LEU A 129 -15.82 -16.22 -5.60
C LEU A 129 -16.22 -16.15 -4.11
N GLY A 130 -17.52 -15.88 -3.82
CA GLY A 130 -18.03 -15.85 -2.45
C GLY A 130 -17.67 -14.59 -1.65
N ARG A 131 -17.12 -13.55 -2.30
CA ARG A 131 -16.77 -12.29 -1.61
C ARG A 131 -18.01 -11.40 -1.51
N ILE A 132 -18.24 -10.82 -0.32
CA ILE A 132 -19.41 -9.98 -0.06
C ILE A 132 -19.09 -8.48 -0.10
N MET A 133 -17.80 -8.12 0.03
CA MET A 133 -17.31 -6.74 -0.03
C MET A 133 -16.30 -6.55 -1.16
N VAL A 134 -16.33 -5.38 -1.78
CA VAL A 134 -15.27 -4.89 -2.67
C VAL A 134 -14.63 -3.67 -2.00
N THR A 135 -13.30 -3.65 -1.94
CA THR A 135 -12.49 -2.58 -1.36
C THR A 135 -11.54 -2.00 -2.40
N GLY A 136 -11.12 -0.77 -2.21
CA GLY A 136 -10.13 -0.12 -3.08
C GLY A 136 -9.60 1.15 -2.43
N GLU A 137 -8.58 1.73 -3.01
CA GLU A 137 -7.89 2.90 -2.48
C GLU A 137 -7.81 3.99 -3.54
N ALA A 138 -7.82 5.23 -3.10
CA ALA A 138 -7.57 6.38 -3.98
C ALA A 138 -7.09 7.57 -3.17
N MET A 139 -6.14 8.33 -3.75
CA MET A 139 -5.74 9.63 -3.20
C MET A 139 -6.92 10.60 -3.28
N ASP A 140 -7.13 11.35 -2.21
CA ASP A 140 -8.22 12.33 -2.17
C ASP A 140 -8.00 13.46 -3.18
N GLY A 141 -9.08 13.95 -3.76
CA GLY A 141 -9.03 14.95 -4.83
C GLY A 141 -8.74 14.40 -6.24
N THR A 142 -8.43 13.10 -6.38
CA THR A 142 -8.12 12.47 -7.68
C THR A 142 -9.35 11.94 -8.40
N ALA A 143 -9.17 11.51 -9.64
CA ALA A 143 -10.21 10.84 -10.42
C ALA A 143 -10.72 9.57 -9.74
N GLY A 144 -9.83 8.81 -9.07
CA GLY A 144 -10.18 7.61 -8.31
C GLY A 144 -11.12 7.90 -7.15
N SER A 145 -10.83 8.92 -6.32
CA SER A 145 -11.72 9.30 -5.22
C SER A 145 -13.07 9.84 -5.71
N GLY A 146 -13.07 10.59 -6.82
CA GLY A 146 -14.30 11.03 -7.49
C GLY A 146 -15.12 9.85 -8.01
N PHE A 147 -14.48 8.83 -8.56
CA PHE A 147 -15.12 7.60 -9.02
C PHE A 147 -15.72 6.82 -7.85
N GLY A 148 -14.97 6.62 -6.75
CA GLY A 148 -15.48 5.95 -5.54
C GLY A 148 -16.79 6.58 -5.05
N ARG A 149 -16.84 7.92 -4.94
CA ARG A 149 -18.08 8.66 -4.58
C ARG A 149 -19.20 8.44 -5.60
N ALA A 150 -18.89 8.52 -6.88
CA ALA A 150 -19.88 8.39 -7.96
C ALA A 150 -20.54 7.01 -8.04
N VAL A 151 -19.82 5.95 -7.66
CA VAL A 151 -20.37 4.57 -7.63
C VAL A 151 -21.04 4.22 -6.29
N GLY A 152 -21.06 5.14 -5.32
CA GLY A 152 -21.69 4.94 -4.02
C GLY A 152 -20.85 4.15 -3.02
N ALA A 153 -19.55 4.03 -3.23
CA ALA A 153 -18.63 3.47 -2.25
C ALA A 153 -18.49 4.40 -1.03
N THR A 154 -18.19 3.84 0.13
CA THR A 154 -18.00 4.57 1.38
C THR A 154 -16.54 4.55 1.77
N ALA A 155 -15.96 5.72 2.06
CA ALA A 155 -14.63 5.82 2.66
C ALA A 155 -14.72 5.43 4.15
N LYS A 156 -13.95 4.43 4.57
CA LYS A 156 -13.96 3.89 5.95
C LYS A 156 -12.74 4.29 6.76
N LEU A 157 -11.63 4.49 6.11
CA LEU A 157 -10.38 4.95 6.70
C LEU A 157 -9.78 6.00 5.77
N THR A 158 -9.10 6.96 6.35
CA THR A 158 -8.26 7.90 5.62
C THR A 158 -6.92 7.97 6.32
N GLU A 159 -5.86 7.80 5.55
CA GLU A 159 -4.49 7.97 6.02
C GLU A 159 -3.89 9.22 5.41
N ALA A 160 -3.19 9.98 6.24
CA ALA A 160 -2.39 11.10 5.75
C ALA A 160 -1.08 10.56 5.19
N ARG A 161 -0.82 10.85 3.90
CA ARG A 161 0.53 10.74 3.34
C ARG A 161 1.37 11.88 3.89
N ARG A 162 2.50 11.54 4.45
CA ARG A 162 3.48 12.48 4.97
C ARG A 162 4.80 12.28 4.25
N THR A 163 5.44 13.38 3.89
CA THR A 163 6.74 13.35 3.23
C THR A 163 7.75 14.14 4.07
N LEU A 164 8.91 13.54 4.28
CA LEU A 164 10.09 14.18 4.85
C LEU A 164 11.00 14.61 3.71
N ASP A 165 11.35 15.87 3.65
CA ASP A 165 12.49 16.35 2.86
C ASP A 165 13.77 16.09 3.67
N VAL A 166 14.54 15.09 3.26
CA VAL A 166 15.75 14.65 3.96
C VAL A 166 16.83 15.74 3.93
N ARG A 167 16.88 16.51 2.84
CA ARG A 167 17.85 17.62 2.67
C ARG A 167 17.53 18.82 3.55
N ALA A 168 16.28 18.97 3.96
CA ALA A 168 15.84 20.03 4.85
C ALA A 168 16.08 19.73 6.33
N ILE A 169 16.57 18.55 6.69
CA ILE A 169 16.91 18.22 8.08
C ILE A 169 18.10 19.08 8.51
N PRO A 170 18.00 19.91 9.55
CA PRO A 170 19.10 20.75 10.00
C PRO A 170 20.30 19.91 10.44
N VAL A 171 21.51 20.40 10.13
CA VAL A 171 22.76 19.76 10.59
C VAL A 171 22.75 19.62 12.12
N GLY A 172 23.09 18.43 12.63
CA GLY A 172 23.06 18.12 14.07
C GLY A 172 21.69 17.71 14.62
N ARG A 173 20.59 17.92 13.88
CA ARG A 173 19.23 17.62 14.35
C ARG A 173 19.01 16.17 14.76
N LEU A 174 19.52 15.22 13.97
CA LEU A 174 19.42 13.80 14.30
C LEU A 174 20.17 13.47 15.59
N GLY A 175 21.38 14.05 15.78
CA GLY A 175 22.16 13.90 17.02
C GLY A 175 21.44 14.48 18.25
N GLU A 176 20.76 15.62 18.11
CA GLU A 176 19.93 16.20 19.18
C GLU A 176 18.77 15.26 19.55
N LEU A 177 18.04 14.77 18.55
CA LEU A 177 16.93 13.85 18.75
C LEU A 177 17.40 12.55 19.38
N ARG A 178 18.53 11.97 18.92
CA ARG A 178 19.14 10.79 19.49
C ARG A 178 19.52 11.01 20.97
N SER A 179 20.12 12.14 21.26
CA SER A 179 20.50 12.51 22.65
C SER A 179 19.26 12.66 23.53
N SER A 180 18.18 13.21 23.04
CA SER A 180 16.92 13.43 23.78
C SER A 180 16.22 12.12 24.20
N VAL A 181 16.48 11.01 23.52
CA VAL A 181 15.88 9.70 23.82
C VAL A 181 16.83 8.79 24.61
N LYS A 182 18.12 9.13 24.73
CA LYS A 182 19.16 8.27 25.31
C LYS A 182 18.82 7.72 26.70
N ALA A 183 18.33 8.56 27.59
CA ALA A 183 17.96 8.15 28.96
C ALA A 183 16.76 7.20 28.98
N ALA A 184 15.75 7.47 28.16
CA ALA A 184 14.53 6.66 28.08
C ALA A 184 14.77 5.32 27.38
N SER A 185 15.72 5.24 26.48
CA SER A 185 16.09 4.03 25.74
C SER A 185 17.32 3.30 26.32
N ALA A 186 17.72 3.64 27.54
CA ALA A 186 18.78 2.91 28.23
C ALA A 186 18.41 1.42 28.39
N GLY A 187 19.36 0.51 28.13
CA GLY A 187 19.12 -0.94 28.15
C GLY A 187 18.63 -1.51 26.82
N TYR A 188 18.58 -0.69 25.76
CA TYR A 188 18.31 -1.16 24.40
C TYR A 188 19.50 -0.90 23.49
N SER A 189 19.90 -1.92 22.73
CA SER A 189 20.84 -1.81 21.63
C SER A 189 20.13 -1.79 20.30
N LEU A 190 20.77 -1.22 19.28
CA LEU A 190 20.27 -1.21 17.91
C LEU A 190 20.98 -2.26 17.08
N LEU A 191 20.20 -2.90 16.21
CA LEU A 191 20.64 -3.80 15.16
C LEU A 191 20.16 -3.23 13.83
N ASP A 192 21.00 -3.28 12.80
CA ASP A 192 20.61 -2.93 11.45
C ASP A 192 21.02 -3.99 10.44
N TRP A 193 20.31 -4.08 9.35
CA TRP A 193 20.61 -4.91 8.19
C TRP A 193 19.99 -4.38 6.91
N SER A 194 20.58 -4.80 5.80
CA SER A 194 20.07 -4.52 4.46
C SER A 194 19.69 -5.84 3.79
N GLY A 195 18.56 -5.85 3.09
CA GLY A 195 18.04 -7.05 2.45
C GLY A 195 17.35 -8.01 3.44
N PRO A 196 17.33 -9.33 3.16
CA PRO A 196 16.59 -10.30 3.95
C PRO A 196 17.03 -10.36 5.42
N MET A 197 16.05 -10.51 6.29
CA MET A 197 16.24 -10.60 7.73
C MET A 197 17.02 -11.85 8.14
N PRO A 198 17.94 -11.77 9.10
CA PRO A 198 18.57 -12.96 9.64
C PRO A 198 17.56 -13.95 10.22
N GLY A 199 17.71 -15.24 9.89
CA GLY A 199 16.75 -16.28 10.26
C GLY A 199 16.41 -16.35 11.75
N ALA A 200 17.38 -16.01 12.62
CA ALA A 200 17.20 -16.00 14.07
C ALA A 200 16.13 -14.98 14.57
N TYR A 201 15.75 -14.00 13.76
CA TYR A 201 14.82 -12.94 14.17
C TYR A 201 13.42 -13.08 13.57
N LEU A 202 13.18 -14.05 12.68
CA LEU A 202 11.90 -14.20 11.97
C LEU A 202 10.68 -14.27 12.90
N ASP A 203 10.72 -15.13 13.90
CA ASP A 203 9.62 -15.26 14.86
C ASP A 203 9.42 -14.00 15.71
N ALA A 204 10.52 -13.32 16.04
CA ALA A 204 10.44 -12.06 16.77
C ALA A 204 9.79 -10.96 15.93
N VAL A 205 10.13 -10.90 14.65
CA VAL A 205 9.52 -9.93 13.71
C VAL A 205 8.07 -10.28 13.40
N ALA A 206 7.73 -11.57 13.28
CA ALA A 206 6.33 -11.97 13.15
C ALA A 206 5.49 -11.43 14.33
N ARG A 207 5.97 -11.58 15.58
CA ARG A 207 5.30 -11.00 16.77
C ARG A 207 5.23 -9.46 16.74
N LEU A 208 6.26 -8.77 16.22
CA LEU A 208 6.24 -7.33 16.08
C LEU A 208 5.21 -6.88 15.04
N ASN A 209 5.09 -7.58 13.91
CA ASN A 209 4.08 -7.31 12.90
C ASN A 209 2.65 -7.49 13.47
N GLU A 210 2.41 -8.52 14.28
CA GLU A 210 1.12 -8.69 14.99
C GLU A 210 0.83 -7.49 15.92
N ALA A 211 1.83 -6.90 16.56
CA ALA A 211 1.65 -5.73 17.42
C ALA A 211 1.20 -4.46 16.66
N MET A 212 1.24 -4.46 15.31
CA MET A 212 0.64 -3.40 14.49
C MET A 212 -0.88 -3.32 14.61
N HIS A 213 -1.56 -4.40 15.02
CA HIS A 213 -3.00 -4.40 15.27
C HIS A 213 -3.43 -3.45 16.40
N ASP A 214 -2.49 -3.04 17.25
CA ASP A 214 -2.75 -2.00 18.26
C ASP A 214 -2.86 -0.58 17.64
N ALA A 215 -2.43 -0.40 16.38
CA ALA A 215 -2.60 0.85 15.66
C ALA A 215 -4.03 0.99 15.12
N PRO A 216 -4.56 2.21 14.96
CA PRO A 216 -5.84 2.41 14.33
C PRO A 216 -5.87 1.80 12.92
N HIS A 217 -6.74 0.85 12.70
CA HIS A 217 -6.97 0.18 11.41
C HIS A 217 -8.45 0.25 11.03
N GLY A 218 -8.77 -0.04 9.77
CA GLY A 218 -10.14 0.06 9.26
C GLY A 218 -11.12 -0.81 10.06
N ALA A 219 -12.27 -0.27 10.44
CA ALA A 219 -13.29 -1.01 11.15
C ALA A 219 -13.76 -2.22 10.32
N GLY A 220 -13.85 -3.39 10.98
CA GLY A 220 -14.31 -4.64 10.38
C GLY A 220 -13.22 -5.39 9.60
N LEU A 221 -11.94 -5.03 9.75
CA LEU A 221 -10.84 -5.86 9.29
C LEU A 221 -10.44 -6.88 10.37
N GLU A 222 -10.21 -8.11 9.95
CA GLU A 222 -9.64 -9.14 10.80
C GLU A 222 -8.15 -8.84 11.02
N ALA A 223 -7.67 -9.13 12.22
CA ALA A 223 -6.26 -9.01 12.56
C ALA A 223 -5.43 -10.02 11.76
N GLN A 224 -4.39 -9.55 11.10
CA GLN A 224 -3.47 -10.42 10.37
C GLN A 224 -2.66 -11.28 11.34
N ARG A 225 -2.56 -12.57 11.05
CA ARG A 225 -1.67 -13.49 11.76
C ARG A 225 -0.33 -13.53 11.05
N TRP A 226 0.73 -13.42 11.81
CA TRP A 226 2.08 -13.45 11.30
C TRP A 226 2.85 -14.66 11.82
N ASP A 227 3.59 -15.27 10.92
CA ASP A 227 4.53 -16.34 11.16
C ASP A 227 5.82 -16.10 10.37
N ALA A 228 6.86 -16.87 10.63
CA ALA A 228 8.14 -16.77 9.94
C ALA A 228 8.01 -16.95 8.42
N GLU A 229 7.06 -17.77 7.97
CA GLU A 229 6.82 -17.98 6.54
C GLU A 229 6.24 -16.72 5.87
N ARG A 230 5.28 -16.05 6.50
CA ARG A 230 4.72 -14.78 6.00
C ARG A 230 5.76 -13.68 5.96
N VAL A 231 6.64 -13.57 6.97
CA VAL A 231 7.78 -12.66 6.93
C VAL A 231 8.65 -12.95 5.71
N ARG A 232 9.02 -14.22 5.47
CA ARG A 232 9.79 -14.61 4.29
C ARG A 232 9.06 -14.38 2.96
N ALA A 233 7.76 -14.55 2.92
CA ALA A 233 6.96 -14.26 1.72
C ALA A 233 6.99 -12.77 1.39
N THR A 234 6.86 -11.89 2.39
CA THR A 234 6.97 -10.44 2.22
C THR A 234 8.37 -10.03 1.71
N GLU A 235 9.43 -10.63 2.25
CA GLU A 235 10.78 -10.40 1.77
C GLU A 235 10.99 -10.86 0.32
N ARG A 236 10.50 -12.06 -0.03
CA ARG A 236 10.58 -12.55 -1.43
C ARG A 236 9.87 -11.61 -2.39
N ARG A 237 8.74 -11.04 -1.98
CA ARG A 237 8.02 -10.01 -2.75
C ARG A 237 8.91 -8.79 -2.95
N ALA A 238 9.47 -8.20 -1.89
CA ALA A 238 10.35 -7.04 -1.98
C ALA A 238 11.56 -7.29 -2.88
N LEU A 239 12.15 -8.48 -2.80
CA LEU A 239 13.25 -8.91 -3.67
C LEU A 239 12.81 -9.02 -5.15
N SER A 240 11.60 -9.56 -5.42
CA SER A 240 11.07 -9.65 -6.79
C SER A 240 10.77 -8.28 -7.40
N GLN A 241 10.52 -7.29 -6.57
CA GLN A 241 10.35 -5.89 -6.95
C GLN A 241 11.67 -5.15 -7.12
N GLY A 242 12.81 -5.81 -6.86
CA GLY A 242 14.14 -5.19 -6.97
C GLY A 242 14.40 -4.08 -5.94
N LEU A 243 13.57 -3.95 -4.92
CA LEU A 243 13.70 -2.92 -3.91
C LEU A 243 14.93 -3.14 -3.02
N ARG A 244 15.65 -2.07 -2.71
CA ARG A 244 16.63 -2.07 -1.61
C ARG A 244 15.87 -1.87 -0.32
N HIS A 245 16.03 -2.80 0.61
CA HIS A 245 15.29 -2.85 1.86
C HIS A 245 16.23 -2.69 3.04
N TYR A 246 15.87 -1.83 3.98
CA TYR A 246 16.63 -1.50 5.17
C TYR A 246 15.76 -1.71 6.40
N SER A 247 16.36 -2.31 7.42
CA SER A 247 15.69 -2.55 8.70
C SER A 247 16.57 -2.09 9.84
N VAL A 248 15.96 -1.47 10.85
CA VAL A 248 16.60 -1.16 12.14
C VAL A 248 15.70 -1.70 13.24
N ALA A 249 16.27 -2.49 14.14
CA ALA A 249 15.57 -3.06 15.29
C ALA A 249 16.19 -2.59 16.61
N ALA A 250 15.33 -2.43 17.62
CA ALA A 250 15.74 -2.24 19.01
C ALA A 250 15.68 -3.60 19.72
N LYS A 251 16.78 -3.99 20.37
CA LYS A 251 16.90 -5.22 21.16
C LYS A 251 17.02 -4.86 22.64
N ASP A 252 16.18 -5.47 23.48
CA ASP A 252 16.30 -5.39 24.95
C ASP A 252 17.56 -6.17 25.38
N GLU A 253 18.53 -5.50 25.96
CA GLU A 253 19.81 -6.11 26.39
C GLU A 253 19.63 -7.09 27.55
N ARG A 254 18.58 -6.95 28.34
CA ARG A 254 18.29 -7.83 29.46
C ARG A 254 17.71 -9.17 29.03
N THR A 255 16.81 -9.18 28.01
CA THR A 255 16.12 -10.39 27.54
C THR A 255 16.71 -10.95 26.24
N GLY A 256 17.37 -10.10 25.46
CA GLY A 256 17.81 -10.41 24.10
C GLY A 256 16.70 -10.36 23.05
N GLU A 257 15.46 -10.00 23.43
CA GLU A 257 14.31 -9.94 22.55
C GLU A 257 14.28 -8.65 21.70
N LEU A 258 13.68 -8.72 20.51
CA LEU A 258 13.39 -7.53 19.72
C LEU A 258 12.22 -6.77 20.34
N ALA A 259 12.46 -5.52 20.69
CA ALA A 259 11.49 -4.61 21.34
C ALA A 259 10.77 -3.72 20.33
N GLY A 260 11.35 -3.54 19.14
CA GLY A 260 10.76 -2.74 18.07
C GLY A 260 11.53 -2.86 16.79
N LEU A 261 10.90 -2.43 15.69
CA LEU A 261 11.41 -2.52 14.32
C LEU A 261 10.95 -1.32 13.52
N THR A 262 11.80 -0.85 12.61
CA THR A 262 11.42 0.07 11.55
C THR A 262 12.02 -0.41 10.24
N GLU A 263 11.27 -0.29 9.14
CA GLU A 263 11.63 -0.77 7.82
C GLU A 263 11.39 0.30 6.77
N LEU A 264 12.28 0.37 5.79
CA LEU A 264 12.22 1.33 4.70
C LEU A 264 12.71 0.68 3.42
N SER A 265 12.07 1.02 2.31
CA SER A 265 12.47 0.56 0.98
C SER A 265 12.81 1.74 0.05
N VAL A 266 13.72 1.49 -0.90
CA VAL A 266 14.11 2.42 -1.96
C VAL A 266 14.07 1.68 -3.30
N ASP A 267 13.35 2.23 -4.27
CA ASP A 267 13.40 1.74 -5.64
C ASP A 267 14.71 2.22 -6.30
N PRO A 268 15.58 1.31 -6.80
CA PRO A 268 16.80 1.70 -7.49
C PRO A 268 16.60 2.62 -8.70
N ALA A 269 15.42 2.57 -9.33
CA ALA A 269 15.08 3.45 -10.44
C ALA A 269 14.75 4.89 -9.97
N HIS A 270 14.43 5.05 -8.68
CA HIS A 270 14.09 6.33 -8.05
C HIS A 270 14.88 6.52 -6.74
N PRO A 271 16.21 6.57 -6.79
CA PRO A 271 17.07 6.55 -5.60
C PRO A 271 16.89 7.77 -4.69
N GLY A 272 16.29 8.84 -5.21
CA GLY A 272 15.92 10.02 -4.41
C GLY A 272 14.67 9.86 -3.55
N TRP A 273 13.95 8.72 -3.63
CA TRP A 273 12.66 8.52 -2.96
C TRP A 273 12.64 7.23 -2.14
N GLY A 274 12.32 7.35 -0.87
CA GLY A 274 12.17 6.23 0.07
C GLY A 274 10.73 6.06 0.54
N HIS A 275 10.35 4.81 0.79
CA HIS A 275 9.06 4.42 1.36
C HIS A 275 9.27 3.86 2.75
N GLN A 276 8.78 4.55 3.78
CA GLN A 276 8.77 4.06 5.15
C GLN A 276 7.61 3.07 5.29
N GLU A 277 7.95 1.79 5.35
CA GLU A 277 6.99 0.68 5.39
C GLU A 277 6.36 0.52 6.77
N LEU A 278 7.20 0.33 7.77
CA LEU A 278 6.79 -0.08 9.11
C LEU A 278 7.55 0.73 10.16
N THR A 279 6.88 1.03 11.27
CA THR A 279 7.53 1.36 12.56
C THR A 279 6.65 0.84 13.68
N VAL A 280 7.14 -0.13 14.42
CA VAL A 280 6.40 -0.79 15.49
C VAL A 280 7.26 -0.92 16.74
N VAL A 281 6.62 -0.80 17.91
CA VAL A 281 7.22 -1.08 19.22
C VAL A 281 6.29 -2.02 19.96
N ALA A 282 6.81 -3.15 20.42
CA ALA A 282 6.07 -4.12 21.18
C ALA A 282 5.47 -3.47 22.44
N ARG A 283 4.25 -3.84 22.81
CA ARG A 283 3.46 -3.19 23.88
C ARG A 283 4.22 -3.10 25.20
N ALA A 284 4.95 -4.17 25.57
CA ALA A 284 5.75 -4.23 26.80
C ALA A 284 6.93 -3.25 26.83
N HIS A 285 7.34 -2.73 25.67
CA HIS A 285 8.49 -1.83 25.53
C HIS A 285 8.08 -0.39 25.12
N ARG A 286 6.79 -0.06 25.17
CA ARG A 286 6.30 1.31 24.94
C ARG A 286 6.69 2.21 26.12
N GLY A 287 6.74 3.51 25.87
CA GLY A 287 7.17 4.50 26.88
C GLY A 287 8.69 4.76 26.89
N HIS A 288 9.51 3.91 26.26
CA HIS A 288 10.97 4.05 26.17
C HIS A 288 11.45 4.87 24.96
N ARG A 289 10.56 5.60 24.30
CA ARG A 289 10.87 6.42 23.10
C ARG A 289 11.53 5.67 21.93
N LEU A 290 11.38 4.34 21.88
CA LEU A 290 12.01 3.49 20.85
C LEU A 290 11.56 3.84 19.44
N GLY A 291 10.31 4.24 19.22
CA GLY A 291 9.84 4.62 17.88
C GLY A 291 10.62 5.80 17.29
N LEU A 292 10.94 6.82 18.09
CA LEU A 292 11.78 7.93 17.66
C LEU A 292 13.24 7.49 17.48
N LEU A 293 13.78 6.70 18.41
CA LEU A 293 15.14 6.15 18.32
C LEU A 293 15.34 5.35 17.02
N LEU A 294 14.40 4.46 16.70
CA LEU A 294 14.43 3.62 15.49
C LEU A 294 14.43 4.47 14.22
N LYS A 295 13.54 5.45 14.13
CA LYS A 295 13.47 6.33 12.94
C LYS A 295 14.70 7.22 12.80
N VAL A 296 15.28 7.72 13.90
CA VAL A 296 16.53 8.49 13.86
C VAL A 296 17.66 7.59 13.36
N ALA A 297 17.77 6.38 13.91
CA ALA A 297 18.82 5.43 13.48
C ALA A 297 18.66 5.01 12.01
N MET A 298 17.41 4.84 11.53
CA MET A 298 17.17 4.60 10.11
C MET A 298 17.64 5.76 9.24
N LEU A 299 17.38 7.00 9.61
CA LEU A 299 17.84 8.18 8.86
C LEU A 299 19.38 8.28 8.86
N GLU A 300 20.04 7.95 9.98
CA GLU A 300 21.51 7.88 10.05
C GLU A 300 22.07 6.79 9.13
N LEU A 301 21.47 5.60 9.12
CA LEU A 301 21.85 4.49 8.24
C LEU A 301 21.68 4.88 6.76
N LEU A 302 20.57 5.51 6.41
CA LEU A 302 20.28 5.92 5.04
C LEU A 302 21.20 7.05 4.55
N ALA A 303 21.63 7.95 5.43
CA ALA A 303 22.62 8.97 5.06
C ALA A 303 23.94 8.36 4.56
N GLU A 304 24.29 7.17 5.04
CA GLU A 304 25.48 6.42 4.60
C GLU A 304 25.20 5.54 3.38
N ARG A 305 24.06 4.87 3.35
CA ARG A 305 23.72 3.83 2.37
C ARG A 305 23.05 4.36 1.11
N GLU A 306 22.29 5.46 1.23
CA GLU A 306 21.51 6.09 0.17
C GLU A 306 21.80 7.58 0.07
N PRO A 307 23.01 7.99 -0.33
CA PRO A 307 23.41 9.40 -0.36
C PRO A 307 22.61 10.24 -1.37
N GLN A 308 21.86 9.60 -2.27
CA GLN A 308 20.97 10.26 -3.24
C GLN A 308 19.55 10.48 -2.71
N LEU A 309 19.22 9.96 -1.51
CA LEU A 309 17.88 10.06 -0.96
C LEU A 309 17.53 11.51 -0.63
N GLU A 310 16.43 11.99 -1.20
CA GLU A 310 15.95 13.36 -1.05
C GLU A 310 14.67 13.42 -0.23
N ALA A 311 13.79 12.42 -0.40
CA ALA A 311 12.50 12.40 0.26
C ALA A 311 12.14 11.00 0.77
N ILE A 312 11.40 10.95 1.88
CA ILE A 312 10.82 9.71 2.43
C ILE A 312 9.33 9.95 2.64
N GLU A 313 8.50 9.08 2.07
CA GLU A 313 7.07 9.11 2.35
C GLU A 313 6.65 8.03 3.35
N THR A 314 5.56 8.29 4.04
CA THR A 314 4.89 7.35 4.96
C THR A 314 3.39 7.65 5.00
N TYR A 315 2.61 6.62 5.34
CA TYR A 315 1.16 6.72 5.53
C TYR A 315 0.80 6.41 6.97
N ASN A 316 -0.06 7.22 7.56
CA ASN A 316 -0.53 7.00 8.91
C ASN A 316 -1.98 7.50 9.06
N ALA A 317 -2.81 6.74 9.75
CA ALA A 317 -4.10 7.24 10.21
C ALA A 317 -3.89 8.50 11.05
N GLU A 318 -4.68 9.54 10.81
CA GLU A 318 -4.57 10.82 11.56
C GLU A 318 -4.86 10.63 13.06
N THR A 319 -5.60 9.58 13.40
CA THR A 319 -5.89 9.18 14.79
C THR A 319 -4.70 8.54 15.51
N ASN A 320 -3.63 8.17 14.81
CA ASN A 320 -2.40 7.66 15.42
C ASN A 320 -1.51 8.80 15.94
N ALA A 321 -1.99 9.51 16.95
CA ALA A 321 -1.33 10.72 17.48
C ALA A 321 0.14 10.48 17.89
N HIS A 322 0.47 9.27 18.38
CA HIS A 322 1.84 8.93 18.77
C HIS A 322 2.79 8.94 17.56
N MET A 323 2.43 8.23 16.50
CA MET A 323 3.25 8.19 15.28
C MET A 323 3.28 9.54 14.56
N VAL A 324 2.15 10.25 14.54
CA VAL A 324 2.07 11.61 14.01
C VAL A 324 3.08 12.52 14.71
N GLY A 325 3.12 12.51 16.06
CA GLY A 325 4.07 13.33 16.82
C GLY A 325 5.54 12.98 16.54
N ILE A 326 5.87 11.69 16.36
CA ILE A 326 7.23 11.28 15.97
C ILE A 326 7.58 11.82 14.58
N ASN A 327 6.67 11.67 13.62
CA ASN A 327 6.89 12.15 12.26
C ASN A 327 7.08 13.67 12.21
N GLU A 328 6.27 14.43 12.96
CA GLU A 328 6.39 15.89 13.06
C GLU A 328 7.72 16.33 13.67
N MET A 329 8.21 15.64 14.72
CA MET A 329 9.53 15.92 15.33
C MET A 329 10.68 15.71 14.33
N LEU A 330 10.53 14.78 13.38
CA LEU A 330 11.48 14.51 12.31
C LEU A 330 11.35 15.47 11.13
N GLY A 331 10.26 16.24 11.03
CA GLY A 331 10.02 17.20 9.96
C GLY A 331 9.11 16.69 8.84
N TYR A 332 8.45 15.55 8.98
CA TYR A 332 7.45 15.09 8.02
C TYR A 332 6.27 16.06 7.95
N ARG A 333 5.78 16.31 6.75
CA ARG A 333 4.61 17.17 6.49
C ARG A 333 3.56 16.41 5.70
N VAL A 334 2.29 16.72 5.94
CA VAL A 334 1.17 16.14 5.17
C VAL A 334 1.25 16.65 3.72
N THR A 335 1.31 15.71 2.78
CA THR A 335 1.38 15.99 1.33
C THR A 335 0.21 15.40 0.55
N GLY A 336 -0.65 14.63 1.20
CA GLY A 336 -1.85 14.05 0.60
C GLY A 336 -2.66 13.25 1.61
N ARG A 337 -3.77 12.70 1.14
CA ARG A 337 -4.61 11.78 1.90
C ARG A 337 -5.01 10.60 1.02
N LEU A 338 -4.85 9.40 1.53
CA LEU A 338 -5.27 8.15 0.89
C LEU A 338 -6.56 7.69 1.57
N ALA A 339 -7.62 7.55 0.81
CA ALA A 339 -8.90 7.07 1.30
C ALA A 339 -9.08 5.58 0.93
N PHE A 340 -9.49 4.78 1.91
CA PHE A 340 -9.84 3.38 1.77
C PHE A 340 -11.34 3.26 1.59
N TRP A 341 -11.76 2.86 0.40
CA TRP A 341 -13.14 2.76 -0.02
C TRP A 341 -13.66 1.33 0.09
N GLN A 342 -14.92 1.19 0.44
CA GLN A 342 -15.58 -0.12 0.37
C GLN A 342 -17.03 0.00 -0.06
N MET A 343 -17.55 -1.07 -0.66
CA MET A 343 -18.96 -1.23 -0.98
C MET A 343 -19.35 -2.71 -0.99
N PRO A 344 -20.61 -3.05 -0.66
CA PRO A 344 -21.08 -4.43 -0.81
C PRO A 344 -20.95 -4.89 -2.25
N ALA A 345 -20.43 -6.09 -2.48
CA ALA A 345 -20.30 -6.65 -3.81
C ALA A 345 -21.67 -6.77 -4.53
N ALA A 346 -22.75 -6.96 -3.78
CA ALA A 346 -24.12 -6.98 -4.30
C ALA A 346 -24.60 -5.59 -4.80
N ALA A 347 -24.07 -4.50 -4.27
CA ALA A 347 -24.41 -3.14 -4.68
C ALA A 347 -23.65 -2.70 -5.95
N VAL A 348 -22.61 -3.43 -6.34
CA VAL A 348 -21.84 -3.13 -7.56
C VAL A 348 -22.72 -3.35 -8.79
N GLY A 349 -23.03 -2.25 -9.50
CA GLY A 349 -23.86 -2.27 -10.71
C GLY A 349 -25.37 -2.05 -10.49
N GLY A 350 -25.81 -1.87 -9.24
CA GLY A 350 -27.15 -1.37 -8.92
C GLY A 350 -27.30 0.12 -9.29
N ALA A 351 -28.55 0.58 -9.45
CA ALA A 351 -28.81 2.00 -9.65
C ALA A 351 -28.31 2.81 -8.43
N PRO A 352 -27.75 4.03 -8.63
CA PRO A 352 -27.39 4.90 -7.51
C PRO A 352 -28.64 5.17 -6.66
N GLY A 353 -28.62 4.76 -5.39
CA GLY A 353 -29.73 4.96 -4.46
C GLY A 353 -30.36 3.72 -3.84
N SER A 354 -30.06 2.50 -4.30
CA SER A 354 -30.48 1.28 -3.61
C SER A 354 -29.56 1.02 -2.40
N ARG A 355 -29.90 1.61 -1.25
CA ARG A 355 -29.30 1.20 0.03
C ARG A 355 -29.76 -0.22 0.32
N VAL A 356 -28.86 -1.20 0.24
CA VAL A 356 -29.08 -2.50 0.87
C VAL A 356 -28.83 -2.27 2.36
N PRO A 357 -29.82 -2.50 3.27
CA PRO A 357 -29.59 -2.37 4.71
C PRO A 357 -28.51 -3.36 5.12
N LEU A 358 -27.46 -2.88 5.76
CA LEU A 358 -26.53 -3.74 6.48
C LEU A 358 -27.32 -4.30 7.68
N SER A 359 -27.43 -5.62 7.80
CA SER A 359 -27.98 -6.29 8.98
C SER A 359 -27.07 -5.97 10.18
N GLY A 360 -27.48 -5.01 11.02
CA GLY A 360 -26.72 -4.59 12.20
C GLY A 360 -26.99 -3.18 12.71
N ASP A 361 -27.85 -2.38 12.05
CA ASP A 361 -28.29 -1.13 12.67
C ASP A 361 -29.25 -1.45 13.83
N PRO A 362 -29.00 -0.94 15.07
CA PRO A 362 -29.95 -1.12 16.15
C PRO A 362 -31.24 -0.40 15.77
N VAL A 363 -32.33 -1.14 15.75
CA VAL A 363 -33.69 -0.60 15.63
C VAL A 363 -33.92 0.35 16.80
N SER A 364 -33.86 1.65 16.53
CA SER A 364 -34.44 2.65 17.44
C SER A 364 -35.95 2.50 17.43
N GLY A 365 -36.43 1.82 18.44
CA GLY A 365 -37.85 1.61 18.65
C GLY A 365 -38.20 1.65 20.13
N LEU A 366 -38.88 2.75 20.50
CA LEU A 366 -39.64 3.03 21.73
C LEU A 366 -38.87 3.31 23.01
#